data_db7e4ae8b152f738ccfd1a384c80062f
#
_entry.id   db7e4ae8b152f738ccfd1a384c80062f
#
_cell.length_a   1.000
_cell.length_b   1.000
_cell.length_c   1.000
_cell.angle_alpha   90.00
_cell.angle_beta   90.00
_cell.angle_gamma   90.00
#
_symmetry.space_group_name_H-M   'P 1'
#
loop_
_entity.id
_entity.type
_entity.pdbx_description
1 polymer ?
#
loop_
_entity_poly.entity_id
_entity_poly.type
_entity_poly.pdbx_seq_one_letter_code
_entity_poly.pdbx_strand_id
1 'polypeptide(L)'
;RQVPYHSIRGIYEQVTAQIWISNRRKSRYVRKRKNQYYIQTWHGGVRLKNMERAAINKLSKRYIDSAKNDSKMINLFLSNSDFSTFLIRRDMWYSGKILQKGLPRTDVMLNGDRNTIAKKIKSCLSINEDNKILLYAPTFRADMGVTQYTLPSSQILAELENCTGNKWTFVIHMHTNVYNPKYWLGNSEKVINASSYEDVQELLIAADFLISDYSSIITDFALLNKPILLYCPDLEDYLSDRGFNQDFNALPFPKAYTVSEVINKLPAAVSQKEINTLDWMKKEYGLCETGRASKTVANIIKNVLEGKE
;
A
#
# COMPACT_ATOMS: atom_id res chain seq x y z
N ARG A 1 -9.53 -14.62 17.39
CA ARG A 1 -9.18 -14.00 18.68
C ARG A 1 -7.97 -13.10 18.50
N GLN A 2 -8.09 -11.82 18.86
CA GLN A 2 -6.97 -10.88 18.86
C GLN A 2 -6.26 -10.94 20.22
N VAL A 3 -4.91 -10.93 20.19
CA VAL A 3 -4.07 -10.96 21.37
C VAL A 3 -2.97 -9.91 21.20
N PRO A 4 -2.70 -9.03 22.19
CA PRO A 4 -1.64 -8.04 22.09
C PRO A 4 -0.27 -8.72 21.89
N TYR A 5 0.47 -8.25 20.88
CA TYR A 5 1.72 -8.89 20.42
C TYR A 5 2.78 -9.06 21.53
N HIS A 6 2.90 -8.08 22.44
CA HIS A 6 3.89 -8.07 23.52
C HIS A 6 3.36 -8.61 24.86
N SER A 7 2.13 -9.14 24.90
CA SER A 7 1.60 -9.78 26.11
C SER A 7 2.19 -11.18 26.30
N ILE A 8 2.15 -11.70 27.54
CA ILE A 8 2.54 -13.08 27.86
C ILE A 8 1.78 -14.06 26.96
N ARG A 9 0.48 -13.83 26.75
CA ARG A 9 -0.34 -14.64 25.86
C ARG A 9 0.13 -14.53 24.39
N GLY A 10 0.48 -13.33 23.93
CA GLY A 10 1.03 -13.13 22.58
C GLY A 10 2.34 -13.87 22.36
N ILE A 11 3.22 -13.87 23.37
CA ILE A 11 4.48 -14.64 23.33
C ILE A 11 4.18 -16.14 23.30
N TYR A 12 3.27 -16.63 24.14
CA TYR A 12 2.86 -18.03 24.15
C TYR A 12 2.33 -18.48 22.78
N GLU A 13 1.41 -17.71 22.18
CA GLU A 13 0.86 -18.01 20.83
C GLU A 13 1.97 -18.04 19.78
N GLN A 14 2.93 -17.11 19.81
CA GLN A 14 4.06 -17.12 18.87
C GLN A 14 4.94 -18.34 19.04
N VAL A 15 5.24 -18.74 20.28
CA VAL A 15 6.11 -19.89 20.56
C VAL A 15 5.42 -21.21 20.21
N THR A 16 4.13 -21.34 20.41
CA THR A 16 3.38 -22.60 20.21
C THR A 16 2.82 -22.78 18.82
N ALA A 17 2.54 -21.69 18.05
CA ALA A 17 2.01 -21.78 16.70
C ALA A 17 2.93 -22.58 15.76
N GLN A 18 2.34 -23.46 14.96
CA GLN A 18 3.06 -24.19 13.92
C GLN A 18 3.35 -23.32 12.68
N ILE A 19 2.41 -22.41 12.37
CA ILE A 19 2.52 -21.52 11.22
C ILE A 19 2.62 -20.07 11.70
N TRP A 20 3.59 -19.35 11.19
CA TRP A 20 3.69 -17.89 11.30
C TRP A 20 3.39 -17.26 9.96
N ILE A 21 2.49 -16.26 9.95
CA ILE A 21 2.28 -15.37 8.80
C ILE A 21 2.55 -13.96 9.31
N SER A 22 3.42 -13.21 8.65
CA SER A 22 3.75 -11.85 9.06
C SER A 22 3.99 -10.95 7.85
N ASN A 23 3.57 -9.71 7.98
CA ASN A 23 3.85 -8.65 7.02
C ASN A 23 4.95 -7.67 7.48
N ARG A 24 5.55 -7.93 8.64
CA ARG A 24 6.60 -7.10 9.26
C ARG A 24 7.79 -7.95 9.65
N ARG A 25 8.94 -7.30 9.86
CA ARG A 25 10.12 -7.94 10.41
C ARG A 25 9.91 -8.34 11.86
N LYS A 26 10.36 -9.54 12.22
CA LYS A 26 10.43 -9.98 13.62
C LYS A 26 11.61 -9.34 14.33
N SER A 27 11.47 -9.14 15.63
CA SER A 27 12.56 -8.65 16.48
C SER A 27 13.77 -9.58 16.44
N ARG A 28 14.98 -9.03 16.61
CA ARG A 28 16.24 -9.80 16.71
C ARG A 28 16.26 -10.84 17.83
N TYR A 29 15.38 -10.74 18.80
CA TYR A 29 15.28 -11.68 19.93
C TYR A 29 14.36 -12.87 19.63
N VAL A 30 13.53 -12.77 18.60
CA VAL A 30 12.64 -13.87 18.22
C VAL A 30 13.44 -15.01 17.63
N ARG A 31 13.08 -16.24 18.02
CA ARG A 31 13.66 -17.47 17.49
C ARG A 31 12.53 -18.38 17.03
N LYS A 32 12.65 -18.88 15.82
CA LYS A 32 11.72 -19.86 15.25
C LYS A 32 12.18 -21.28 15.64
N ARG A 33 11.27 -22.11 16.09
CA ARG A 33 11.57 -23.53 16.34
C ARG A 33 11.70 -24.29 15.01
N LYS A 34 12.37 -25.43 15.05
CA LYS A 34 12.64 -26.24 13.84
C LYS A 34 11.36 -26.67 13.11
N ASN A 35 10.30 -26.98 13.85
CA ASN A 35 9.00 -27.43 13.32
C ASN A 35 8.00 -26.31 13.08
N GLN A 36 8.40 -25.04 13.12
CA GLN A 36 7.55 -23.92 12.75
C GLN A 36 7.80 -23.53 11.31
N TYR A 37 6.74 -23.19 10.58
CA TYR A 37 6.82 -22.71 9.20
C TYR A 37 6.47 -21.22 9.17
N TYR A 38 7.34 -20.39 8.58
CA TYR A 38 7.19 -18.95 8.55
C TYR A 38 7.00 -18.43 7.12
N ILE A 39 5.84 -17.82 6.88
CA ILE A 39 5.48 -17.14 5.63
C ILE A 39 5.60 -15.64 5.83
N GLN A 40 6.45 -14.97 5.04
CA GLN A 40 6.55 -13.53 5.00
C GLN A 40 5.74 -12.99 3.80
N THR A 41 4.70 -12.21 4.08
CA THR A 41 3.84 -11.61 3.04
C THR A 41 4.32 -10.24 2.62
N TRP A 42 5.09 -9.58 3.49
CA TRP A 42 5.38 -8.15 3.43
C TRP A 42 4.10 -7.30 3.40
N HIS A 43 4.25 -5.96 3.26
CA HIS A 43 3.13 -5.02 3.32
C HIS A 43 3.02 -4.15 2.05
N GLY A 44 3.56 -4.58 0.95
CA GLY A 44 3.46 -3.95 -0.37
C GLY A 44 3.93 -4.90 -1.47
N GLY A 45 3.36 -4.77 -2.64
CA GLY A 45 3.74 -5.51 -3.84
C GLY A 45 4.91 -4.84 -4.55
N VAL A 46 4.65 -4.20 -5.69
CA VAL A 46 5.65 -3.41 -6.41
C VAL A 46 6.04 -2.18 -5.57
N ARG A 47 7.31 -2.06 -5.28
CA ARG A 47 7.86 -1.04 -4.36
C ARG A 47 8.64 0.00 -5.13
N LEU A 48 8.16 1.25 -5.06
CA LEU A 48 8.84 2.35 -5.72
C LEU A 48 10.12 2.77 -4.98
N LYS A 49 10.09 2.81 -3.65
CA LYS A 49 11.17 3.29 -2.77
C LYS A 49 12.26 2.26 -2.55
N ASN A 50 13.49 2.74 -2.41
CA ASN A 50 14.59 1.95 -1.89
C ASN A 50 14.31 1.48 -0.46
N MET A 51 14.66 0.23 -0.17
CA MET A 51 14.40 -0.38 1.12
C MET A 51 15.58 -1.26 1.56
N GLU A 52 15.67 -1.46 2.87
CA GLU A 52 16.59 -2.41 3.49
C GLU A 52 18.04 -2.27 2.99
N ARG A 53 18.59 -3.22 2.22
CA ARG A 53 19.97 -3.15 1.73
C ARG A 53 20.20 -1.96 0.81
N ALA A 54 19.25 -1.61 -0.06
CA ALA A 54 19.36 -0.45 -0.94
C ALA A 54 19.36 0.89 -0.16
N ALA A 55 18.84 0.91 1.06
CA ALA A 55 18.82 2.08 1.94
C ALA A 55 19.68 1.87 3.21
N ILE A 56 20.70 1.01 3.17
CA ILE A 56 21.44 0.54 4.36
C ILE A 56 22.05 1.68 5.18
N ASN A 57 22.50 2.74 4.51
CA ASN A 57 23.12 3.91 5.16
C ASN A 57 22.13 4.73 6.01
N LYS A 58 20.82 4.53 5.82
CA LYS A 58 19.72 5.19 6.57
C LYS A 58 19.18 4.30 7.69
N LEU A 59 19.68 3.07 7.85
CA LEU A 59 19.17 2.10 8.80
C LEU A 59 20.07 1.99 10.04
N SER A 60 19.44 1.88 11.21
CA SER A 60 20.20 1.56 12.43
C SER A 60 20.76 0.14 12.38
N LYS A 61 21.93 -0.07 12.97
CA LYS A 61 22.54 -1.41 13.13
C LYS A 61 21.56 -2.41 13.74
N ARG A 62 20.79 -1.96 14.75
CA ARG A 62 19.76 -2.79 15.41
C ARG A 62 18.69 -3.27 14.41
N TYR A 63 18.24 -2.42 13.50
CA TYR A 63 17.28 -2.80 12.47
C TYR A 63 17.88 -3.81 11.50
N ILE A 64 19.10 -3.56 11.02
CA ILE A 64 19.81 -4.45 10.08
C ILE A 64 19.99 -5.85 10.69
N ASP A 65 20.41 -5.94 11.96
CA ASP A 65 20.55 -7.21 12.67
C ASP A 65 19.20 -7.94 12.79
N SER A 66 18.11 -7.20 13.09
CA SER A 66 16.76 -7.75 13.15
C SER A 66 16.31 -8.30 11.79
N ALA A 67 16.53 -7.52 10.72
CA ALA A 67 16.14 -7.89 9.36
C ALA A 67 16.90 -9.14 8.86
N LYS A 68 18.21 -9.20 9.10
CA LYS A 68 19.04 -10.37 8.77
C LYS A 68 18.63 -11.62 9.55
N ASN A 69 18.34 -11.46 10.86
CA ASN A 69 17.87 -12.57 11.69
C ASN A 69 16.49 -13.07 11.23
N ASP A 70 15.57 -12.15 10.93
CA ASP A 70 14.25 -12.48 10.42
C ASP A 70 14.33 -13.23 9.09
N SER A 71 15.14 -12.74 8.14
CA SER A 71 15.32 -13.37 6.83
C SER A 71 15.80 -14.83 6.91
N LYS A 72 16.66 -15.14 7.90
CA LYS A 72 17.12 -16.54 8.14
C LYS A 72 16.00 -17.47 8.61
N MET A 73 14.95 -16.93 9.22
CA MET A 73 13.84 -17.71 9.76
C MET A 73 12.72 -17.97 8.74
N ILE A 74 12.65 -17.16 7.67
CA ILE A 74 11.58 -17.27 6.67
C ILE A 74 11.72 -18.57 5.87
N ASN A 75 10.64 -19.37 5.79
CA ASN A 75 10.54 -20.54 4.94
C ASN A 75 10.05 -20.15 3.54
N LEU A 76 9.09 -19.22 3.48
CA LEU A 76 8.47 -18.80 2.23
C LEU A 76 8.24 -17.29 2.23
N PHE A 77 8.73 -16.62 1.19
CA PHE A 77 8.44 -15.21 0.95
C PHE A 77 7.44 -15.09 -0.21
N LEU A 78 6.40 -14.25 -0.07
CA LEU A 78 5.43 -14.02 -1.14
C LEU A 78 5.86 -12.87 -2.03
N SER A 79 5.60 -13.01 -3.33
CA SER A 79 5.83 -11.98 -4.33
C SER A 79 4.67 -11.94 -5.34
N ASN A 80 4.46 -10.77 -5.94
CA ASN A 80 3.42 -10.57 -6.94
C ASN A 80 3.95 -10.19 -8.34
N SER A 81 5.26 -10.14 -8.52
CA SER A 81 5.85 -9.72 -9.80
C SER A 81 7.32 -10.14 -9.92
N ASP A 82 7.86 -10.15 -11.13
CA ASP A 82 9.28 -10.34 -11.39
C ASP A 82 10.10 -9.26 -10.69
N PHE A 83 9.67 -8.01 -10.78
CA PHE A 83 10.31 -6.87 -10.13
C PHE A 83 10.33 -7.01 -8.60
N SER A 84 9.22 -7.39 -7.97
CA SER A 84 9.18 -7.62 -6.52
C SER A 84 10.08 -8.77 -6.10
N THR A 85 10.12 -9.85 -6.89
CA THR A 85 11.01 -11.01 -6.67
C THR A 85 12.48 -10.59 -6.74
N PHE A 86 12.85 -9.79 -7.74
CA PHE A 86 14.18 -9.21 -7.87
C PHE A 86 14.54 -8.36 -6.63
N LEU A 87 13.65 -7.46 -6.19
CA LEU A 87 13.89 -6.62 -5.02
C LEU A 87 14.01 -7.42 -3.71
N ILE A 88 13.24 -8.50 -3.56
CA ILE A 88 13.37 -9.41 -2.41
C ILE A 88 14.77 -10.02 -2.39
N ARG A 89 15.25 -10.51 -3.52
CA ARG A 89 16.60 -11.11 -3.63
C ARG A 89 17.71 -10.08 -3.37
N ARG A 90 17.60 -8.90 -3.97
CA ARG A 90 18.61 -7.85 -3.88
C ARG A 90 18.69 -7.25 -2.47
N ASP A 91 17.54 -6.92 -1.87
CA ASP A 91 17.50 -6.00 -0.73
C ASP A 91 17.18 -6.67 0.61
N MET A 92 16.42 -7.76 0.64
CA MET A 92 15.82 -8.26 1.88
C MET A 92 16.71 -9.27 2.64
N TRP A 93 17.99 -9.41 2.29
CA TRP A 93 18.90 -10.44 2.84
C TRP A 93 18.29 -11.86 2.83
N TYR A 94 17.50 -12.16 1.81
CA TYR A 94 16.77 -13.43 1.71
C TYR A 94 17.15 -14.20 0.44
N SER A 95 17.53 -15.46 0.61
CA SER A 95 17.91 -16.36 -0.50
C SER A 95 17.03 -17.62 -0.58
N GLY A 96 16.03 -17.74 0.32
CA GLY A 96 15.15 -18.91 0.38
C GLY A 96 14.06 -18.96 -0.70
N LYS A 97 13.03 -19.77 -0.49
CA LYS A 97 11.91 -20.00 -1.44
C LYS A 97 11.04 -18.74 -1.58
N ILE A 98 10.79 -18.29 -2.80
CA ILE A 98 9.84 -17.23 -3.11
C ILE A 98 8.66 -17.82 -3.87
N LEU A 99 7.44 -17.51 -3.44
CA LEU A 99 6.21 -17.84 -4.13
C LEU A 99 5.71 -16.61 -4.89
N GLN A 100 5.89 -16.60 -6.19
CA GLN A 100 5.44 -15.54 -7.08
C GLN A 100 4.06 -15.90 -7.68
N LYS A 101 2.99 -15.68 -6.90
CA LYS A 101 1.60 -16.02 -7.25
C LYS A 101 0.60 -14.95 -6.80
N GLY A 102 1.07 -13.72 -6.58
CA GLY A 102 0.27 -12.64 -6.03
C GLY A 102 0.34 -12.53 -4.51
N LEU A 103 -0.36 -11.56 -3.97
CA LEU A 103 -0.45 -11.29 -2.54
C LEU A 103 -1.88 -11.47 -2.03
N PRO A 104 -2.10 -12.18 -0.90
CA PRO A 104 -3.43 -12.37 -0.31
C PRO A 104 -4.21 -11.06 -0.10
N ARG A 105 -3.54 -9.98 0.26
CA ARG A 105 -4.16 -8.67 0.53
C ARG A 105 -4.82 -8.04 -0.70
N THR A 106 -4.37 -8.38 -1.91
CA THR A 106 -4.87 -7.81 -3.17
C THR A 106 -5.96 -8.67 -3.81
N ASP A 107 -6.20 -9.88 -3.32
CA ASP A 107 -7.21 -10.78 -3.88
C ASP A 107 -8.61 -10.13 -3.90
N VAL A 108 -8.98 -9.42 -2.83
CA VAL A 108 -10.26 -8.73 -2.71
C VAL A 108 -10.45 -7.63 -3.77
N MET A 109 -9.36 -7.01 -4.20
CA MET A 109 -9.38 -5.96 -5.23
C MET A 109 -9.67 -6.52 -6.62
N LEU A 110 -9.32 -7.76 -6.87
CA LEU A 110 -9.47 -8.43 -8.17
C LEU A 110 -10.76 -9.25 -8.26
N ASN A 111 -11.11 -9.98 -7.19
CA ASN A 111 -12.20 -10.95 -7.19
C ASN A 111 -13.33 -10.63 -6.20
N GLY A 112 -13.18 -9.60 -5.35
CA GLY A 112 -14.21 -9.17 -4.42
C GLY A 112 -15.41 -8.53 -5.12
N ASP A 113 -16.57 -8.56 -4.47
CA ASP A 113 -17.72 -7.77 -4.89
C ASP A 113 -17.46 -6.29 -4.58
N ARG A 114 -16.90 -5.60 -5.60
CA ARG A 114 -16.50 -4.19 -5.48
C ARG A 114 -17.68 -3.27 -5.17
N ASN A 115 -18.88 -3.60 -5.67
CA ASN A 115 -20.08 -2.78 -5.44
C ASN A 115 -20.53 -2.87 -3.98
N THR A 116 -20.60 -4.08 -3.43
CA THR A 116 -20.94 -4.28 -2.02
C THR A 116 -19.91 -3.63 -1.10
N ILE A 117 -18.61 -3.74 -1.41
CA ILE A 117 -17.54 -3.10 -0.64
C ILE A 117 -17.65 -1.57 -0.72
N ALA A 118 -17.88 -1.01 -1.90
CA ALA A 118 -18.03 0.45 -2.06
C ALA A 118 -19.25 0.98 -1.27
N LYS A 119 -20.38 0.28 -1.30
CA LYS A 119 -21.57 0.64 -0.49
C LYS A 119 -21.28 0.56 1.01
N LYS A 120 -20.60 -0.49 1.46
CA LYS A 120 -20.16 -0.62 2.86
C LYS A 120 -19.31 0.59 3.29
N ILE A 121 -18.30 0.97 2.48
CA ILE A 121 -17.43 2.11 2.78
C ILE A 121 -18.21 3.41 2.81
N LYS A 122 -19.06 3.67 1.82
CA LYS A 122 -19.90 4.87 1.79
C LYS A 122 -20.80 4.96 3.03
N SER A 123 -21.42 3.87 3.42
CA SER A 123 -22.23 3.79 4.64
C SER A 123 -21.40 4.03 5.91
N CYS A 124 -20.24 3.35 6.05
CA CYS A 124 -19.35 3.51 7.22
C CYS A 124 -18.81 4.94 7.38
N LEU A 125 -18.57 5.63 6.27
CA LEU A 125 -18.03 6.99 6.24
C LEU A 125 -19.14 8.06 6.11
N SER A 126 -20.42 7.69 6.14
CA SER A 126 -21.56 8.59 5.97
C SER A 126 -21.51 9.39 4.66
N ILE A 127 -21.02 8.76 3.58
CA ILE A 127 -20.95 9.32 2.23
C ILE A 127 -22.27 9.00 1.49
N ASN A 128 -22.82 9.98 0.78
CA ASN A 128 -23.99 9.76 -0.08
C ASN A 128 -23.66 8.70 -1.15
N GLU A 129 -24.59 7.77 -1.41
CA GLU A 129 -24.39 6.67 -2.37
C GLU A 129 -24.04 7.14 -3.79
N ASP A 130 -24.61 8.27 -4.20
CA ASP A 130 -24.39 8.84 -5.54
C ASP A 130 -23.06 9.59 -5.69
N ASN A 131 -22.43 9.95 -4.57
CA ASN A 131 -21.17 10.69 -4.61
C ASN A 131 -20.01 9.79 -5.06
N LYS A 132 -19.16 10.33 -5.94
CA LYS A 132 -17.84 9.77 -6.24
C LYS A 132 -16.86 10.06 -5.11
N ILE A 133 -15.88 9.20 -4.95
CA ILE A 133 -14.86 9.34 -3.90
C ILE A 133 -13.52 9.70 -4.53
N LEU A 134 -13.00 10.88 -4.18
CA LEU A 134 -11.59 11.21 -4.32
C LEU A 134 -10.85 10.78 -3.06
N LEU A 135 -9.93 9.83 -3.17
CA LEU A 135 -9.06 9.42 -2.07
C LEU A 135 -7.72 10.16 -2.16
N TYR A 136 -7.37 10.90 -1.12
CA TYR A 136 -6.05 11.49 -0.95
C TYR A 136 -5.25 10.72 0.08
N ALA A 137 -4.16 10.08 -0.34
CA ALA A 137 -3.34 9.19 0.49
C ALA A 137 -1.85 9.48 0.35
N PRO A 138 -1.34 10.57 0.95
CA PRO A 138 0.07 10.93 0.88
C PRO A 138 0.95 10.05 1.76
N THR A 139 2.23 9.92 1.40
CA THR A 139 3.24 9.25 2.22
C THR A 139 3.57 10.09 3.46
N PHE A 140 3.74 9.44 4.60
CA PHE A 140 4.22 10.07 5.83
C PHE A 140 5.66 10.60 5.69
N ARG A 141 5.92 11.79 6.23
CA ARG A 141 7.24 12.41 6.43
C ARG A 141 7.39 12.83 7.87
N ALA A 142 8.57 12.53 8.45
CA ALA A 142 8.83 12.81 9.85
C ALA A 142 8.97 14.32 10.18
N ASP A 143 9.51 15.10 9.23
CA ASP A 143 9.97 16.47 9.48
C ASP A 143 9.13 17.54 8.76
N MET A 144 7.93 17.18 8.29
CA MET A 144 7.22 18.04 7.36
C MET A 144 6.24 18.98 8.04
N GLY A 145 6.46 20.24 7.74
CA GLY A 145 5.43 21.26 7.88
C GLY A 145 4.18 20.82 7.11
N VAL A 146 3.04 20.81 7.80
CA VAL A 146 1.72 20.39 7.30
C VAL A 146 1.33 21.07 5.99
N THR A 147 1.87 22.23 5.70
CA THR A 147 1.46 23.13 4.61
C THR A 147 1.75 22.62 3.20
N GLN A 148 2.84 21.87 2.99
CA GLN A 148 3.22 21.42 1.65
C GLN A 148 2.32 20.34 1.05
N TYR A 149 1.59 19.61 1.92
CA TYR A 149 0.70 18.51 1.49
C TYR A 149 -0.78 18.86 1.66
N THR A 150 -1.09 20.08 2.11
CA THR A 150 -2.47 20.52 2.21
C THR A 150 -3.01 20.83 0.83
N LEU A 151 -3.98 20.08 0.40
CA LEU A 151 -4.69 20.31 -0.85
C LEU A 151 -5.97 21.14 -0.57
N PRO A 152 -6.29 22.14 -1.39
CA PRO A 152 -7.50 22.96 -1.26
C PRO A 152 -8.73 22.15 -1.69
N SER A 153 -9.25 21.33 -0.78
CA SER A 153 -10.32 20.36 -1.04
C SER A 153 -11.54 20.96 -1.74
N SER A 154 -11.95 22.18 -1.32
CA SER A 154 -13.10 22.86 -1.92
C SER A 154 -12.89 23.20 -3.40
N GLN A 155 -11.69 23.67 -3.78
CA GLN A 155 -11.36 23.99 -5.16
C GLN A 155 -11.24 22.73 -6.01
N ILE A 156 -10.61 21.67 -5.47
CA ILE A 156 -10.47 20.38 -6.13
C ILE A 156 -11.84 19.74 -6.37
N LEU A 157 -12.73 19.75 -5.37
CA LEU A 157 -14.07 19.22 -5.52
C LEU A 157 -14.90 20.00 -6.54
N ALA A 158 -14.80 21.34 -6.51
CA ALA A 158 -15.49 22.18 -7.49
C ALA A 158 -15.03 21.87 -8.93
N GLU A 159 -13.72 21.71 -9.15
CA GLU A 159 -13.18 21.38 -10.47
C GLU A 159 -13.58 19.96 -10.92
N LEU A 160 -13.57 18.97 -10.03
CA LEU A 160 -14.03 17.62 -10.33
C LEU A 160 -15.53 17.60 -10.64
N GLU A 161 -16.35 18.31 -9.87
CA GLU A 161 -17.79 18.41 -10.12
C GLU A 161 -18.06 19.11 -11.47
N ASN A 162 -17.30 20.14 -11.79
CA ASN A 162 -17.41 20.87 -13.06
C ASN A 162 -17.03 20.00 -14.27
N CYS A 163 -15.90 19.33 -14.24
CA CYS A 163 -15.41 18.58 -15.39
C CYS A 163 -16.08 17.20 -15.56
N THR A 164 -16.68 16.62 -14.50
CA THR A 164 -17.30 15.28 -14.57
C THR A 164 -18.81 15.28 -14.52
N GLY A 165 -19.44 16.37 -14.05
CA GLY A 165 -20.87 16.43 -13.77
C GLY A 165 -21.35 15.60 -12.58
N ASN A 166 -20.43 14.96 -11.84
CA ASN A 166 -20.75 14.13 -10.68
C ASN A 166 -20.55 14.91 -9.38
N LYS A 167 -21.21 14.49 -8.31
CA LYS A 167 -20.91 14.95 -6.96
C LYS A 167 -19.74 14.14 -6.41
N TRP A 168 -18.84 14.81 -5.70
CA TRP A 168 -17.63 14.23 -5.14
C TRP A 168 -17.51 14.44 -3.63
N THR A 169 -16.90 13.47 -2.97
CA THR A 169 -16.49 13.54 -1.56
C THR A 169 -14.97 13.37 -1.48
N PHE A 170 -14.30 14.26 -0.77
CA PHE A 170 -12.86 14.19 -0.53
C PHE A 170 -12.60 13.33 0.71
N VAL A 171 -11.93 12.20 0.54
CA VAL A 171 -11.57 11.28 1.62
C VAL A 171 -10.06 11.34 1.81
N ILE A 172 -9.60 11.57 3.05
CA ILE A 172 -8.19 11.54 3.41
C ILE A 172 -7.87 10.25 4.16
N HIS A 173 -6.81 9.56 3.74
CA HIS A 173 -6.24 8.45 4.48
C HIS A 173 -4.75 8.70 4.73
N MET A 174 -4.42 9.12 5.95
CA MET A 174 -3.06 9.44 6.40
C MET A 174 -2.45 8.26 7.13
N HIS A 175 -1.12 8.20 7.14
CA HIS A 175 -0.42 7.22 7.96
C HIS A 175 -0.73 7.44 9.45
N THR A 176 -0.90 6.36 10.22
CA THR A 176 -1.24 6.39 11.65
C THR A 176 -0.28 7.19 12.54
N ASN A 177 0.92 7.50 12.05
CA ASN A 177 1.91 8.34 12.75
C ASN A 177 1.64 9.84 12.62
N VAL A 178 0.61 10.26 11.90
CA VAL A 178 0.23 11.68 11.81
C VAL A 178 -0.61 12.05 13.02
N TYR A 179 0.00 12.76 13.97
CA TYR A 179 -0.61 13.08 15.27
C TYR A 179 -1.82 14.02 15.22
N ASN A 180 -2.00 14.81 14.16
CA ASN A 180 -3.10 15.78 14.11
C ASN A 180 -3.68 15.95 12.70
N PRO A 181 -4.65 15.11 12.30
CA PRO A 181 -5.29 15.22 10.99
C PRO A 181 -6.12 16.51 10.82
N LYS A 182 -6.48 17.22 11.90
CA LYS A 182 -7.28 18.44 11.83
C LYS A 182 -6.66 19.57 10.98
N TYR A 183 -5.33 19.65 10.94
CA TYR A 183 -4.62 20.65 10.12
C TYR A 183 -4.74 20.42 8.62
N TRP A 184 -5.13 19.20 8.19
CA TRP A 184 -5.20 18.81 6.78
C TRP A 184 -6.60 18.90 6.21
N LEU A 185 -7.62 19.01 7.07
CA LEU A 185 -9.00 18.79 6.68
C LEU A 185 -9.71 20.08 6.21
N GLY A 186 -9.20 21.25 6.56
CA GLY A 186 -10.04 22.43 6.40
C GLY A 186 -11.41 22.25 7.07
N ASN A 187 -12.23 23.29 7.12
CA ASN A 187 -13.58 23.23 7.72
C ASN A 187 -14.68 22.83 6.70
N SER A 188 -14.39 21.95 5.75
CA SER A 188 -15.36 21.57 4.73
C SER A 188 -16.10 20.29 5.14
N GLU A 189 -17.43 20.35 5.18
CA GLU A 189 -18.31 19.17 5.40
C GLU A 189 -18.14 18.07 4.36
N LYS A 190 -17.54 18.39 3.21
CA LYS A 190 -17.27 17.45 2.12
C LYS A 190 -15.95 16.68 2.26
N VAL A 191 -15.19 16.93 3.35
CA VAL A 191 -13.90 16.26 3.61
C VAL A 191 -14.04 15.27 4.76
N ILE A 192 -13.72 14.01 4.51
CA ILE A 192 -13.83 12.93 5.47
C ILE A 192 -12.45 12.35 5.78
N ASN A 193 -12.14 12.22 7.07
CA ASN A 193 -10.92 11.55 7.53
C ASN A 193 -11.16 10.06 7.74
N ALA A 194 -10.61 9.23 6.85
CA ALA A 194 -10.64 7.78 6.93
C ALA A 194 -9.31 7.17 7.44
N SER A 195 -8.44 7.96 8.10
CA SER A 195 -7.13 7.47 8.57
C SER A 195 -7.23 6.38 9.63
N SER A 196 -8.34 6.28 10.35
CA SER A 196 -8.63 5.22 11.33
C SER A 196 -9.24 3.96 10.71
N TYR A 197 -9.59 3.97 9.42
CA TYR A 197 -10.14 2.79 8.75
C TYR A 197 -9.02 1.78 8.51
N GLU A 198 -9.18 0.55 9.03
CA GLU A 198 -8.09 -0.43 9.12
C GLU A 198 -7.74 -1.08 7.76
N ASP A 199 -8.74 -1.32 6.91
CA ASP A 199 -8.55 -2.01 5.63
C ASP A 199 -8.44 -1.03 4.47
N VAL A 200 -7.21 -0.66 4.13
CA VAL A 200 -6.94 0.26 3.04
C VAL A 200 -7.36 -0.29 1.68
N GLN A 201 -7.39 -1.61 1.46
CA GLN A 201 -7.83 -2.20 0.21
C GLN A 201 -9.31 -1.93 -0.06
N GLU A 202 -10.15 -1.96 0.98
CA GLU A 202 -11.56 -1.60 0.86
C GLU A 202 -11.73 -0.11 0.50
N LEU A 203 -10.94 0.80 1.10
CA LEU A 203 -10.94 2.22 0.72
C LEU A 203 -10.54 2.42 -0.74
N LEU A 204 -9.51 1.71 -1.20
CA LEU A 204 -9.08 1.76 -2.60
C LEU A 204 -10.17 1.27 -3.55
N ILE A 205 -10.85 0.18 -3.20
CA ILE A 205 -11.97 -0.34 -4.00
C ILE A 205 -13.09 0.70 -4.12
N ALA A 206 -13.41 1.38 -3.02
CA ALA A 206 -14.48 2.37 -2.99
C ALA A 206 -14.11 3.69 -3.70
N ALA A 207 -12.83 4.05 -3.74
CA ALA A 207 -12.37 5.28 -4.38
C ALA A 207 -12.55 5.23 -5.90
N ASP A 208 -13.00 6.33 -6.49
CA ASP A 208 -13.13 6.51 -7.95
C ASP A 208 -11.89 7.17 -8.55
N PHE A 209 -11.16 7.96 -7.76
CA PHE A 209 -9.95 8.66 -8.15
C PHE A 209 -8.95 8.71 -6.99
N LEU A 210 -7.66 8.51 -7.26
CA LEU A 210 -6.59 8.58 -6.26
C LEU A 210 -5.66 9.76 -6.52
N ILE A 211 -5.43 10.58 -5.51
CA ILE A 211 -4.27 11.47 -5.44
C ILE A 211 -3.30 10.90 -4.39
N SER A 212 -2.04 10.66 -4.78
CA SER A 212 -1.00 10.16 -3.89
C SER A 212 0.36 10.70 -4.34
N ASP A 213 1.46 10.18 -3.79
CA ASP A 213 2.82 10.67 -4.08
C ASP A 213 3.81 9.54 -4.37
N TYR A 214 4.57 9.07 -3.37
CA TYR A 214 5.61 8.02 -3.47
C TYR A 214 5.18 6.70 -2.82
N SER A 215 3.92 6.58 -2.47
CA SER A 215 3.38 5.43 -1.75
C SER A 215 3.19 4.21 -2.66
N SER A 216 3.44 3.01 -2.13
CA SER A 216 3.09 1.76 -2.82
C SER A 216 1.56 1.56 -2.98
N ILE A 217 0.74 2.41 -2.37
CA ILE A 217 -0.71 2.43 -2.57
C ILE A 217 -1.08 2.68 -4.04
N ILE A 218 -0.22 3.41 -4.78
CA ILE A 218 -0.36 3.67 -6.21
C ILE A 218 -0.40 2.37 -7.00
N THR A 219 0.54 1.47 -6.70
CA THR A 219 0.63 0.18 -7.40
C THR A 219 -0.50 -0.77 -7.01
N ASP A 220 -1.02 -0.68 -5.80
CA ASP A 220 -2.23 -1.40 -5.42
C ASP A 220 -3.46 -0.82 -6.15
N PHE A 221 -3.62 0.52 -6.18
CA PHE A 221 -4.75 1.15 -6.86
C PHE A 221 -4.73 0.93 -8.37
N ALA A 222 -3.54 0.84 -8.97
CA ALA A 222 -3.36 0.51 -10.39
C ALA A 222 -3.97 -0.85 -10.79
N LEU A 223 -4.11 -1.80 -9.83
CA LEU A 223 -4.83 -3.06 -10.07
C LEU A 223 -6.32 -2.87 -10.40
N LEU A 224 -6.90 -1.75 -9.99
CA LEU A 224 -8.31 -1.44 -10.20
C LEU A 224 -8.58 -0.78 -11.56
N ASN A 225 -7.54 -0.38 -12.28
CA ASN A 225 -7.62 0.35 -13.54
C ASN A 225 -8.44 1.64 -13.44
N LYS A 226 -8.22 2.40 -12.37
CA LYS A 226 -8.88 3.67 -12.08
C LYS A 226 -7.88 4.83 -12.17
N PRO A 227 -8.35 6.08 -12.35
CA PRO A 227 -7.51 7.25 -12.50
C PRO A 227 -6.61 7.53 -11.29
N ILE A 228 -5.37 7.96 -11.55
CA ILE A 228 -4.37 8.34 -10.55
C ILE A 228 -3.73 9.66 -10.95
N LEU A 229 -3.56 10.56 -10.00
CA LEU A 229 -2.73 11.77 -10.10
C LEU A 229 -1.67 11.76 -9.01
N LEU A 230 -0.41 11.99 -9.37
CA LEU A 230 0.69 12.06 -8.41
C LEU A 230 0.95 13.51 -8.02
N TYR A 231 0.84 13.82 -6.73
CA TYR A 231 1.18 15.12 -6.16
C TYR A 231 2.49 15.02 -5.38
N CYS A 232 3.56 15.58 -5.95
CA CYS A 232 4.94 15.38 -5.52
C CYS A 232 5.69 16.71 -5.31
N PRO A 233 5.26 17.56 -4.34
CA PRO A 233 5.82 18.90 -4.16
C PRO A 233 7.28 18.91 -3.68
N ASP A 234 7.78 17.79 -3.16
CA ASP A 234 9.12 17.61 -2.58
C ASP A 234 9.93 16.52 -3.28
N LEU A 235 9.74 16.32 -4.59
CA LEU A 235 10.36 15.19 -5.31
C LEU A 235 11.89 15.17 -5.18
N GLU A 236 12.56 16.32 -5.28
CA GLU A 236 14.01 16.41 -5.18
C GLU A 236 14.53 16.03 -3.78
N ASP A 237 13.88 16.54 -2.73
CA ASP A 237 14.21 16.22 -1.35
C ASP A 237 13.98 14.73 -1.07
N TYR A 238 12.89 14.20 -1.59
CA TYR A 238 12.55 12.79 -1.41
C TYR A 238 13.53 11.86 -2.14
N LEU A 239 13.97 12.22 -3.34
CA LEU A 239 15.02 11.52 -4.10
C LEU A 239 16.33 11.49 -3.32
N SER A 240 16.73 12.61 -2.72
CA SER A 240 17.97 12.72 -1.94
C SER A 240 17.92 11.92 -0.63
N ASP A 241 16.74 11.84 0.01
CA ASP A 241 16.56 11.10 1.28
C ASP A 241 16.41 9.60 1.05
N ARG A 242 15.51 9.17 0.19
CA ARG A 242 15.10 7.76 0.08
C ARG A 242 15.56 7.09 -1.20
N GLY A 243 15.51 7.81 -2.32
CA GLY A 243 15.71 7.26 -3.65
C GLY A 243 14.63 6.26 -4.06
N PHE A 244 14.64 5.90 -5.34
CA PHE A 244 13.68 4.96 -5.91
C PHE A 244 14.37 3.73 -6.50
N ASN A 245 13.64 2.64 -6.57
CA ASN A 245 14.09 1.40 -7.22
C ASN A 245 14.02 1.48 -8.76
N GLN A 246 13.38 2.52 -9.28
CA GLN A 246 13.16 2.76 -10.70
C GLN A 246 13.09 4.27 -10.97
N ASP A 247 13.13 4.66 -12.23
CA ASP A 247 12.87 6.05 -12.61
C ASP A 247 11.42 6.42 -12.29
N PHE A 248 11.24 7.36 -11.36
CA PHE A 248 9.91 7.85 -10.96
C PHE A 248 9.19 8.55 -12.14
N ASN A 249 9.94 9.15 -13.06
CA ASN A 249 9.37 9.82 -14.23
C ASN A 249 8.79 8.84 -15.25
N ALA A 250 9.25 7.59 -15.26
CA ALA A 250 8.71 6.53 -16.12
C ALA A 250 7.32 6.02 -15.70
N LEU A 251 6.84 6.39 -14.50
CA LEU A 251 5.47 6.08 -14.09
C LEU A 251 4.46 6.75 -15.04
N PRO A 252 3.44 6.04 -15.54
CA PRO A 252 2.54 6.53 -16.59
C PRO A 252 1.47 7.49 -16.06
N PHE A 253 1.54 7.87 -14.79
CA PHE A 253 0.56 8.72 -14.15
C PHE A 253 0.90 10.20 -14.30
N PRO A 254 -0.09 11.09 -14.50
CA PRO A 254 0.11 12.53 -14.43
C PRO A 254 0.79 12.94 -13.12
N LYS A 255 1.75 13.83 -13.18
CA LYS A 255 2.49 14.34 -12.02
C LYS A 255 2.24 15.82 -11.88
N ALA A 256 2.02 16.27 -10.64
CA ALA A 256 1.86 17.67 -10.25
C ALA A 256 2.83 17.98 -9.11
N TYR A 257 3.49 19.13 -9.20
CA TYR A 257 4.50 19.57 -8.23
C TYR A 257 4.01 20.78 -7.43
N THR A 258 2.93 21.40 -7.88
CA THR A 258 2.27 22.52 -7.19
C THR A 258 0.77 22.27 -7.10
N VAL A 259 0.11 22.95 -6.16
CA VAL A 259 -1.37 22.92 -6.02
C VAL A 259 -2.07 23.36 -7.30
N SER A 260 -1.56 24.43 -7.95
CA SER A 260 -2.11 24.91 -9.22
C SER A 260 -2.02 23.83 -10.31
N GLU A 261 -0.91 23.10 -10.38
CA GLU A 261 -0.78 21.98 -11.32
C GLU A 261 -1.74 20.84 -11.00
N VAL A 262 -2.01 20.54 -9.71
CA VAL A 262 -3.04 19.55 -9.34
C VAL A 262 -4.37 19.96 -9.96
N ILE A 263 -4.84 21.18 -9.68
CA ILE A 263 -6.13 21.67 -10.16
C ILE A 263 -6.19 21.65 -11.69
N ASN A 264 -5.18 22.17 -12.38
CA ASN A 264 -5.13 22.23 -13.85
C ASN A 264 -5.11 20.85 -14.52
N LYS A 265 -4.56 19.83 -13.84
CA LYS A 265 -4.45 18.46 -14.39
C LYS A 265 -5.65 17.56 -14.04
N LEU A 266 -6.56 17.97 -13.14
CA LEU A 266 -7.71 17.17 -12.72
C LEU A 266 -8.58 16.70 -13.90
N PRO A 267 -9.00 17.58 -14.85
CA PRO A 267 -9.87 17.16 -15.94
C PRO A 267 -9.26 16.05 -16.79
N ALA A 268 -8.00 16.20 -17.15
CA ALA A 268 -7.27 15.18 -17.92
C ALA A 268 -7.04 13.91 -17.12
N ALA A 269 -6.66 14.04 -15.84
CA ALA A 269 -6.37 12.91 -14.98
C ALA A 269 -7.61 12.06 -14.68
N VAL A 270 -8.75 12.69 -14.36
CA VAL A 270 -9.98 11.95 -14.02
C VAL A 270 -10.62 11.28 -15.23
N SER A 271 -10.42 11.84 -16.43
CA SER A 271 -10.92 11.28 -17.71
C SER A 271 -9.96 10.25 -18.32
N GLN A 272 -8.85 9.94 -17.67
CA GLN A 272 -7.79 9.06 -18.18
C GLN A 272 -8.35 7.66 -18.56
N LYS A 273 -8.73 7.50 -19.83
CA LYS A 273 -9.17 6.23 -20.41
C LYS A 273 -8.08 5.51 -21.21
N GLU A 274 -6.97 6.19 -21.46
CA GLU A 274 -5.97 5.76 -22.43
C GLU A 274 -4.97 4.73 -21.90
N ILE A 275 -4.81 4.63 -20.59
CA ILE A 275 -3.84 3.71 -19.99
C ILE A 275 -4.56 2.61 -19.22
N ASN A 276 -4.48 1.38 -19.73
CA ASN A 276 -4.78 0.22 -18.93
C ASN A 276 -3.63 0.00 -17.94
N THR A 277 -3.79 0.51 -16.72
CA THR A 277 -2.75 0.47 -15.70
C THR A 277 -2.38 -0.95 -15.29
N LEU A 278 -3.32 -1.88 -15.34
CA LEU A 278 -3.08 -3.29 -15.05
C LEU A 278 -2.18 -3.94 -16.11
N ASP A 279 -2.43 -3.68 -17.40
CA ASP A 279 -1.61 -4.21 -18.48
C ASP A 279 -0.23 -3.56 -18.50
N TRP A 280 -0.14 -2.26 -18.19
CA TRP A 280 1.13 -1.60 -17.98
C TRP A 280 1.93 -2.28 -16.87
N MET A 281 1.33 -2.55 -15.71
CA MET A 281 2.01 -3.23 -14.59
C MET A 281 2.45 -4.66 -14.95
N LYS A 282 1.66 -5.38 -15.74
CA LYS A 282 2.07 -6.71 -16.24
C LYS A 282 3.31 -6.62 -17.12
N LYS A 283 3.33 -5.65 -18.04
CA LYS A 283 4.44 -5.44 -18.97
C LYS A 283 5.69 -4.94 -18.26
N GLU A 284 5.54 -3.93 -17.40
CA GLU A 284 6.68 -3.25 -16.76
C GLU A 284 7.30 -4.07 -15.62
N TYR A 285 6.46 -4.70 -14.80
CA TYR A 285 6.92 -5.38 -13.60
C TYR A 285 6.80 -6.90 -13.62
N GLY A 286 6.28 -7.49 -14.69
CA GLY A 286 5.97 -8.91 -14.69
C GLY A 286 4.91 -9.27 -13.64
N LEU A 287 3.86 -8.43 -13.49
CA LEU A 287 2.82 -8.62 -12.47
C LEU A 287 2.08 -9.95 -12.69
N CYS A 288 1.92 -10.73 -11.61
CA CYS A 288 1.28 -12.04 -11.63
C CYS A 288 0.07 -12.16 -10.68
N GLU A 289 -0.55 -11.04 -10.34
CA GLU A 289 -1.76 -11.01 -9.52
C GLU A 289 -2.95 -11.66 -10.25
N THR A 290 -3.58 -12.64 -9.61
CA THR A 290 -4.73 -13.39 -10.17
C THR A 290 -5.95 -13.36 -9.28
N GLY A 291 -5.86 -12.75 -8.09
CA GLY A 291 -6.91 -12.78 -7.08
C GLY A 291 -7.06 -14.14 -6.38
N ARG A 292 -6.08 -15.03 -6.47
CA ARG A 292 -6.11 -16.40 -5.90
C ARG A 292 -4.94 -16.69 -4.97
N ALA A 293 -4.21 -15.67 -4.55
CA ALA A 293 -3.05 -15.84 -3.70
C ALA A 293 -3.43 -16.42 -2.33
N SER A 294 -4.54 -15.99 -1.73
CA SER A 294 -5.05 -16.52 -0.47
C SER A 294 -5.31 -18.02 -0.54
N LYS A 295 -5.97 -18.49 -1.61
CA LYS A 295 -6.25 -19.92 -1.84
C LYS A 295 -4.94 -20.72 -1.99
N THR A 296 -3.97 -20.17 -2.72
CA THR A 296 -2.66 -20.81 -2.93
C THR A 296 -1.90 -20.94 -1.61
N VAL A 297 -1.86 -19.86 -0.81
CA VAL A 297 -1.20 -19.87 0.51
C VAL A 297 -1.90 -20.83 1.48
N ALA A 298 -3.24 -20.86 1.49
CA ALA A 298 -4.00 -21.77 2.33
C ALA A 298 -3.70 -23.25 2.01
N ASN A 299 -3.55 -23.60 0.73
CA ASN A 299 -3.16 -24.96 0.32
C ASN A 299 -1.74 -25.31 0.79
N ILE A 300 -0.80 -24.37 0.72
CA ILE A 300 0.57 -24.58 1.23
C ILE A 300 0.52 -24.82 2.75
N ILE A 301 -0.22 -23.99 3.48
CA ILE A 301 -0.39 -24.15 4.93
C ILE A 301 -0.95 -25.54 5.25
N LYS A 302 -1.98 -25.98 4.53
CA LYS A 302 -2.55 -27.31 4.70
C LYS A 302 -1.50 -28.41 4.49
N ASN A 303 -0.72 -28.34 3.41
CA ASN A 303 0.34 -29.31 3.13
C ASN A 303 1.41 -29.35 4.23
N VAL A 304 1.83 -28.17 4.72
CA VAL A 304 2.79 -28.10 5.84
C VAL A 304 2.24 -28.76 7.12
N LEU A 305 0.96 -28.53 7.44
CA LEU A 305 0.31 -29.14 8.61
C LEU A 305 0.15 -30.65 8.49
N GLU A 306 -0.01 -31.16 7.26
CA GLU A 306 -0.09 -32.59 6.94
C GLU A 306 1.29 -33.25 6.76
N GLY A 307 2.39 -32.50 6.95
CA GLY A 307 3.76 -33.02 6.81
C GLY A 307 4.17 -33.35 5.38
N LYS A 308 3.54 -32.71 4.38
CA LYS A 308 3.79 -32.94 2.94
C LYS A 308 4.77 -31.92 2.31
N GLU A 309 5.23 -30.93 3.05
CA GLU A 309 6.25 -29.92 2.65
C GLU A 309 7.39 -29.83 3.67
#